data_3b8aeccec6e00e18dc638655041ae2fa
#
_entry.id   3b8aeccec6e00e18dc638655041ae2fa
#
_cell.length_a   1.000
_cell.length_b   1.000
_cell.length_c   1.000
_cell.angle_alpha   90.00
_cell.angle_beta   90.00
_cell.angle_gamma   90.00
#
_symmetry.space_group_name_H-M   'P 1'
#
loop_
_entity.id
_entity.type
_entity.pdbx_description
1 polymer ?
#
loop_
_entity_poly.entity_id
_entity_poly.type
_entity_poly.pdbx_seq_one_letter_code
_entity_poly.pdbx_strand_id
1 'polypeptide(L)'
;MDAEGHEVTILDVEPYSFRRLPKTFKGTAMVGNGLDEDTLKKAGIEKADAFIAVTEGDNRNVMAAQIAKHIFNVPKVVCRIYDPIREEMYRNLGLETISPTKIGAGLLKEVIGA
;
A
#
# COMPACT_ATOMS: atom_id res chain seq x y z
N MET A 1 3.89 -4.39 11.45
CA MET A 1 2.52 -4.10 11.93
C MET A 1 1.89 -5.33 12.60
N ASP A 2 1.97 -6.47 11.97
CA ASP A 2 1.45 -7.72 12.58
C ASP A 2 2.13 -8.04 13.92
N ALA A 3 3.44 -7.92 13.98
CA ALA A 3 4.21 -8.18 15.21
C ALA A 3 3.90 -7.21 16.36
N GLU A 4 3.25 -6.09 16.07
CA GLU A 4 2.85 -5.09 17.06
C GLU A 4 1.40 -5.28 17.54
N GLY A 5 0.77 -6.39 17.16
CA GLY A 5 -0.58 -6.72 17.59
C GLY A 5 -1.69 -6.18 16.69
N HIS A 6 -1.37 -5.62 15.53
CA HIS A 6 -2.37 -5.19 14.56
C HIS A 6 -2.94 -6.37 13.79
N GLU A 7 -4.22 -6.31 13.45
CA GLU A 7 -4.81 -7.28 12.53
C GLU A 7 -4.45 -6.88 11.10
N VAL A 8 -3.66 -7.70 10.42
CA VAL A 8 -3.16 -7.41 9.08
C VAL A 8 -3.70 -8.42 8.08
N THR A 9 -4.29 -7.93 6.98
CA THR A 9 -4.67 -8.75 5.84
C THR A 9 -3.81 -8.33 4.66
N ILE A 10 -3.13 -9.29 4.03
CA ILE A 10 -2.31 -9.06 2.85
C ILE A 10 -3.02 -9.64 1.64
N LEU A 11 -3.13 -8.84 0.60
CA LEU A 11 -3.79 -9.22 -0.65
C LEU A 11 -2.79 -9.13 -1.80
N ASP A 12 -2.64 -10.22 -2.55
CA ASP A 12 -1.75 -10.29 -3.71
C ASP A 12 -2.36 -11.24 -4.75
N VAL A 13 -2.16 -10.93 -6.02
CA VAL A 13 -2.62 -11.81 -7.11
C VAL A 13 -1.73 -13.04 -7.24
N GLU A 14 -0.49 -12.98 -6.74
CA GLU A 14 0.49 -14.04 -6.84
C GLU A 14 0.68 -14.73 -5.48
N PRO A 15 0.17 -15.96 -5.30
CA PRO A 15 0.26 -16.64 -4.01
C PRO A 15 1.70 -16.90 -3.58
N TYR A 16 2.63 -17.01 -4.53
CA TYR A 16 4.03 -17.26 -4.24
C TYR A 16 4.69 -16.10 -3.47
N SER A 17 4.14 -14.90 -3.57
CA SER A 17 4.63 -13.74 -2.84
C SER A 17 4.52 -13.91 -1.31
N PHE A 18 3.58 -14.73 -0.85
CA PHE A 18 3.35 -14.92 0.59
C PHE A 18 4.47 -15.70 1.28
N ARG A 19 5.31 -16.40 0.54
CA ARG A 19 6.47 -17.10 1.12
C ARG A 19 7.47 -16.18 1.82
N ARG A 20 7.42 -14.88 1.50
CA ARG A 20 8.29 -13.87 2.12
C ARG A 20 7.81 -13.44 3.49
N LEU A 21 6.60 -13.82 3.88
CA LEU A 21 6.09 -13.51 5.19
C LEU A 21 6.84 -14.30 6.26
N PRO A 22 7.15 -13.69 7.43
CA PRO A 22 7.77 -14.42 8.51
C PRO A 22 6.86 -15.54 8.99
N LYS A 23 7.46 -16.62 9.52
CA LYS A 23 6.67 -17.75 10.04
C LYS A 23 5.81 -17.34 11.23
N THR A 24 6.14 -16.24 11.88
CA THR A 24 5.40 -15.69 13.00
C THR A 24 4.22 -14.82 12.57
N PHE A 25 4.00 -14.63 11.26
CA PHE A 25 2.89 -13.85 10.75
C PHE A 25 1.56 -14.48 11.14
N LYS A 26 0.73 -13.72 11.84
CA LYS A 26 -0.56 -14.19 12.35
C LYS A 26 -1.76 -13.62 11.59
N GLY A 27 -1.52 -12.77 10.62
CA GLY A 27 -2.56 -12.15 9.83
C GLY A 27 -3.16 -13.09 8.79
N THR A 28 -3.91 -12.52 7.87
CA THR A 28 -4.57 -13.25 6.78
C THR A 28 -3.89 -12.92 5.46
N ALA A 29 -3.55 -13.94 4.69
CA ALA A 29 -3.02 -13.80 3.34
C ALA A 29 -4.08 -14.27 2.35
N MET A 30 -4.49 -13.41 1.42
CA MET A 30 -5.52 -13.71 0.43
C MET A 30 -4.99 -13.50 -0.97
N VAL A 31 -5.34 -14.42 -1.87
CA VAL A 31 -5.06 -14.27 -3.30
C VAL A 31 -6.23 -13.52 -3.95
N GLY A 32 -5.92 -12.43 -4.61
CA GLY A 32 -6.95 -11.68 -5.31
C GLY A 32 -6.43 -10.36 -5.85
N ASN A 33 -7.29 -9.70 -6.63
CA ASN A 33 -6.96 -8.41 -7.24
C ASN A 33 -7.41 -7.27 -6.33
N GLY A 34 -6.47 -6.43 -5.93
CA GLY A 34 -6.73 -5.26 -5.08
C GLY A 34 -7.56 -4.15 -5.74
N LEU A 35 -7.93 -4.32 -7.02
CA LEU A 35 -8.83 -3.41 -7.72
C LEU A 35 -10.26 -3.94 -7.80
N ASP A 36 -10.50 -5.16 -7.34
CA ASP A 36 -11.83 -5.77 -7.34
C ASP A 36 -12.52 -5.48 -6.01
N GLU A 37 -13.64 -4.76 -6.07
CA GLU A 37 -14.38 -4.35 -4.87
C GLU A 37 -14.88 -5.54 -4.06
N ASP A 38 -15.33 -6.60 -4.71
CA ASP A 38 -15.82 -7.80 -4.01
C ASP A 38 -14.67 -8.49 -3.26
N THR A 39 -13.50 -8.55 -3.85
CA THR A 39 -12.30 -9.09 -3.21
C THR A 39 -11.90 -8.26 -2.00
N LEU A 40 -11.93 -6.93 -2.13
CA LEU A 40 -11.63 -6.02 -1.03
C LEU A 40 -12.62 -6.17 0.12
N LYS A 41 -13.89 -6.35 -0.18
CA LYS A 41 -14.91 -6.61 0.86
C LYS A 41 -14.63 -7.90 1.61
N LYS A 42 -14.28 -8.96 0.88
CA LYS A 42 -13.92 -10.25 1.50
C LYS A 42 -12.67 -10.11 2.37
N ALA A 43 -11.76 -9.23 2.00
CA ALA A 43 -10.56 -8.96 2.78
C ALA A 43 -10.82 -8.11 4.03
N GLY A 44 -12.01 -7.51 4.16
CA GLY A 44 -12.39 -6.75 5.34
C GLY A 44 -12.21 -5.24 5.22
N ILE A 45 -12.14 -4.71 3.99
CA ILE A 45 -11.89 -3.27 3.78
C ILE A 45 -12.94 -2.37 4.42
N GLU A 46 -14.19 -2.84 4.55
CA GLU A 46 -15.27 -2.04 5.13
C GLU A 46 -15.05 -1.73 6.61
N LYS A 47 -14.22 -2.52 7.29
CA LYS A 47 -13.88 -2.33 8.71
C LYS A 47 -12.42 -1.93 8.91
N ALA A 48 -11.70 -1.68 7.84
CA ALA A 48 -10.28 -1.35 7.92
C ALA A 48 -10.06 0.07 8.45
N ASP A 49 -9.08 0.22 9.33
CA ASP A 49 -8.64 1.52 9.82
C ASP A 49 -7.63 2.16 8.87
N ALA A 50 -6.92 1.33 8.12
CA ALA A 50 -5.91 1.78 7.17
C ALA A 50 -5.84 0.86 5.96
N PHE A 51 -5.48 1.44 4.82
CA PHE A 51 -5.24 0.72 3.57
C PHE A 51 -3.92 1.21 2.97
N ILE A 52 -3.08 0.26 2.58
CA ILE A 52 -1.76 0.57 2.02
C ILE A 52 -1.61 -0.16 0.67
N ALA A 53 -1.39 0.59 -0.40
CA ALA A 53 -1.18 0.05 -1.73
C ALA A 53 0.31 0.12 -2.08
N VAL A 54 0.97 -1.03 -2.17
CA VAL A 54 2.42 -1.13 -2.34
C VAL A 54 2.82 -2.11 -3.44
N THR A 55 2.01 -2.23 -4.48
CA THR A 55 2.37 -3.04 -5.65
C THR A 55 3.50 -2.38 -6.43
N GLU A 56 4.03 -3.05 -7.45
CA GLU A 56 5.08 -2.49 -8.28
C GLU A 56 4.59 -1.46 -9.31
N GLY A 57 3.28 -1.33 -9.49
CA GLY A 57 2.70 -0.42 -10.47
C GLY A 57 2.12 0.84 -9.83
N ASP A 58 2.65 2.02 -10.19
CA ASP A 58 2.16 3.30 -9.67
C ASP A 58 0.67 3.50 -9.97
N ASN A 59 0.24 3.24 -11.21
CA ASN A 59 -1.16 3.40 -11.59
C ASN A 59 -2.08 2.49 -10.78
N ARG A 60 -1.66 1.26 -10.56
CA ARG A 60 -2.44 0.29 -9.77
C ARG A 60 -2.55 0.74 -8.32
N ASN A 61 -1.45 1.24 -7.76
CA ASN A 61 -1.44 1.74 -6.39
C ASN A 61 -2.39 2.93 -6.22
N VAL A 62 -2.38 3.87 -7.18
CA VAL A 62 -3.27 5.02 -7.15
C VAL A 62 -4.73 4.60 -7.29
N MET A 63 -5.04 3.69 -8.23
CA MET A 63 -6.41 3.21 -8.41
C MET A 63 -6.93 2.51 -7.16
N ALA A 64 -6.13 1.63 -6.56
CA ALA A 64 -6.53 0.94 -5.33
C ALA A 64 -6.74 1.92 -4.19
N ALA A 65 -5.86 2.91 -4.06
CA ALA A 65 -5.97 3.93 -3.02
C ALA A 65 -7.24 4.77 -3.19
N GLN A 66 -7.60 5.12 -4.42
CA GLN A 66 -8.82 5.88 -4.69
C GLN A 66 -10.07 5.07 -4.37
N ILE A 67 -10.08 3.79 -4.70
CA ILE A 67 -11.18 2.88 -4.35
C ILE A 67 -11.35 2.83 -2.84
N ALA A 68 -10.25 2.62 -2.11
CA ALA A 68 -10.30 2.55 -0.65
C ALA A 68 -10.80 3.86 -0.03
N LYS A 69 -10.32 4.99 -0.54
CA LYS A 69 -10.66 6.30 0.02
C LYS A 69 -12.07 6.76 -0.34
N HIS A 70 -12.45 6.66 -1.60
CA HIS A 70 -13.69 7.28 -2.10
C HIS A 70 -14.89 6.34 -2.13
N ILE A 71 -14.69 5.04 -2.25
CA ILE A 71 -15.78 4.07 -2.27
C ILE A 71 -16.01 3.50 -0.87
N PHE A 72 -14.93 3.10 -0.19
CA PHE A 72 -15.05 2.45 1.12
C PHE A 72 -14.78 3.39 2.30
N ASN A 73 -14.37 4.63 2.05
CA ASN A 73 -14.13 5.65 3.08
C ASN A 73 -13.19 5.19 4.20
N VAL A 74 -12.14 4.46 3.83
CA VAL A 74 -11.11 4.05 4.79
C VAL A 74 -10.43 5.29 5.36
N PRO A 75 -10.32 5.43 6.70
CA PRO A 75 -9.81 6.65 7.31
C PRO A 75 -8.38 7.01 6.94
N LYS A 76 -7.52 6.02 6.77
CA LYS A 76 -6.12 6.23 6.44
C LYS A 76 -5.77 5.43 5.19
N VAL A 77 -5.42 6.13 4.11
CA VAL A 77 -5.05 5.49 2.84
C VAL A 77 -3.70 6.03 2.39
N VAL A 78 -2.76 5.11 2.15
CA VAL A 78 -1.41 5.45 1.69
C VAL A 78 -1.09 4.62 0.46
N CYS A 79 -0.45 5.24 -0.54
CA CYS A 79 0.01 4.50 -1.71
C CYS A 79 1.47 4.79 -2.01
N ARG A 80 2.17 3.76 -2.48
CA ARG A 80 3.56 3.89 -2.91
C ARG A 80 3.63 4.32 -4.37
N ILE A 81 4.42 5.35 -4.65
CA ILE A 81 4.65 5.86 -6.01
C ILE A 81 6.15 5.91 -6.24
N TYR A 82 6.62 5.21 -7.27
CA TYR A 82 8.04 5.18 -7.62
C TYR A 82 8.48 6.44 -8.36
N ASP A 83 7.62 6.98 -9.23
CA ASP A 83 7.93 8.16 -10.04
C ASP A 83 7.74 9.43 -9.21
N PRO A 84 8.82 10.18 -8.90
CA PRO A 84 8.72 11.39 -8.06
C PRO A 84 7.83 12.49 -8.67
N ILE A 85 7.75 12.58 -10.00
CA ILE A 85 6.91 13.59 -10.65
C ILE A 85 5.44 13.23 -10.49
N ARG A 86 5.09 11.97 -10.70
CA ARG A 86 3.73 11.49 -10.48
C ARG A 86 3.33 11.58 -9.01
N GLU A 87 4.25 11.29 -8.11
CA GLU A 87 4.00 11.34 -6.66
C GLU A 87 3.53 12.72 -6.24
N GLU A 88 4.21 13.77 -6.70
CA GLU A 88 3.84 15.14 -6.38
C GLU A 88 2.45 15.48 -6.93
N MET A 89 2.15 15.09 -8.16
CA MET A 89 0.84 15.32 -8.77
C MET A 89 -0.29 14.66 -7.97
N TYR A 90 -0.12 13.41 -7.56
CA TYR A 90 -1.13 12.69 -6.82
C TYR A 90 -1.29 13.23 -5.39
N ARG A 91 -0.19 13.67 -4.78
CA ARG A 91 -0.26 14.33 -3.48
C ARG A 91 -1.11 15.60 -3.56
N ASN A 92 -0.96 16.36 -4.61
CA ASN A 92 -1.77 17.58 -4.85
C ASN A 92 -3.25 17.26 -5.03
N LEU A 93 -3.59 16.03 -5.44
CA LEU A 93 -4.97 15.55 -5.54
C LEU A 93 -5.51 14.99 -4.20
N GLY A 94 -4.76 15.12 -3.13
CA GLY A 94 -5.21 14.73 -1.80
C GLY A 94 -4.87 13.30 -1.38
N LEU A 95 -4.04 12.59 -2.13
CA LEU A 95 -3.59 11.25 -1.74
C LEU A 95 -2.35 11.32 -0.84
N GLU A 96 -2.30 10.49 0.19
CA GLU A 96 -1.07 10.33 0.95
C GLU A 96 -0.17 9.36 0.22
N THR A 97 1.07 9.76 -0.05
CA THR A 97 2.00 8.99 -0.88
C THR A 97 3.34 8.80 -0.19
N ILE A 98 4.00 7.69 -0.53
CA ILE A 98 5.38 7.44 -0.13
C ILE A 98 6.15 7.14 -1.41
N SER A 99 7.27 7.87 -1.63
CA SER A 99 8.16 7.63 -2.77
C SER A 99 9.49 7.05 -2.27
N PRO A 100 9.72 5.75 -2.45
CA PRO A 100 11.00 5.15 -2.10
C PRO A 100 12.17 5.78 -2.83
N THR A 101 11.96 6.22 -4.07
CA THR A 101 12.97 6.89 -4.88
C THR A 101 13.44 8.19 -4.22
N LYS A 102 12.50 9.04 -3.78
CA LYS A 102 12.83 10.29 -3.09
C LYS A 102 13.52 10.03 -1.75
N ILE A 103 13.02 9.07 -0.98
CA ILE A 103 13.60 8.71 0.31
C ILE A 103 15.04 8.21 0.12
N GLY A 104 15.26 7.32 -0.85
CA GLY A 104 16.59 6.80 -1.15
C GLY A 104 17.54 7.88 -1.59
N ALA A 105 17.10 8.81 -2.44
CA ALA A 105 17.93 9.94 -2.89
C ALA A 105 18.31 10.85 -1.72
N GLY A 106 17.37 11.12 -0.81
CA GLY A 106 17.64 11.91 0.39
C GLY A 106 18.68 11.26 1.30
N LEU A 107 18.58 9.95 1.52
CA LEU A 107 19.55 9.21 2.31
C LEU A 107 20.94 9.21 1.69
N LEU A 108 21.02 9.07 0.36
CA LEU A 108 22.30 9.14 -0.35
C LEU A 108 22.95 10.51 -0.19
N LYS A 109 22.18 11.59 -0.26
CA LYS A 109 22.69 12.95 -0.03
C LYS A 109 23.26 13.09 1.37
N GLU A 110 22.59 12.58 2.39
CA GLU A 110 23.08 12.65 3.76
C GLU A 110 24.41 11.90 3.93
N VAL A 111 24.51 10.70 3.35
CA VAL A 111 25.72 9.88 3.45
C VAL A 111 26.90 10.55 2.75
N ILE A 112 26.68 11.19 1.62
CA ILE A 112 27.73 11.89 0.85
C ILE A 112 28.10 13.23 1.48
N GLY A 113 27.22 13.79 2.31
CA GLY A 113 27.44 15.09 2.94
C GLY A 113 27.15 16.27 2.02
N ALA A 114 26.28 16.05 1.04
CA ALA A 114 25.97 17.09 0.04
C ALA A 114 24.75 17.95 0.45
#